data_ad31d4e582aa97f0dc53726af2e6c2d7
#
_entry.id   ad31d4e582aa97f0dc53726af2e6c2d7
#
_cell.length_a   1.000
_cell.length_b   1.000
_cell.length_c   1.000
_cell.angle_alpha   90.00
_cell.angle_beta   90.00
_cell.angle_gamma   90.00
#
_symmetry.space_group_name_H-M   'P 1'
#
loop_
_entity.id
_entity.type
_entity.pdbx_description
1 polymer ?
#
loop_
_entity_poly.entity_id
_entity_poly.type
_entity_poly.pdbx_seq_one_letter_code
_entity_poly.pdbx_strand_id
1 'polypeptide(L)'
;MMPDFTDKEVLDLGCGYGWHCAYGVQKGAAKVLGVDLSEKMLCQAEKINSHEKISYQRAAMEDLEFPADSFDIILSSLALHYVQDFPSLVLKIRRWLRPEGTFLFSVEHPVFTAYGSQDWYYDEKGEILHFPVDNYYYEGKREAVFLGEKVTKYHRTLTTYVNTLLKNGFILESLVEPAPPENMMDLPGMKDEMRRPMMLLVRAKK
;
A
#
# COMPACT_ATOMS: atom_id res chain seq x y z
N MET A 1 1.83 -13.76 -3.35
CA MET A 1 2.66 -12.85 -2.52
C MET A 1 2.31 -12.88 -1.02
N MET A 2 1.06 -13.18 -0.65
CA MET A 2 0.69 -13.22 0.79
C MET A 2 1.53 -14.26 1.53
N PRO A 3 2.06 -13.90 2.72
CA PRO A 3 2.80 -14.83 3.57
C PRO A 3 1.87 -15.85 4.24
N ASP A 4 2.43 -16.82 4.94
CA ASP A 4 1.68 -17.68 5.86
C ASP A 4 1.34 -16.89 7.14
N PHE A 5 0.05 -16.86 7.49
CA PHE A 5 -0.47 -16.13 8.65
C PHE A 5 -0.62 -17.01 9.89
N THR A 6 -0.41 -18.34 9.76
CA THR A 6 -0.66 -19.28 10.86
C THR A 6 0.12 -18.90 12.12
N ASP A 7 -0.61 -18.65 13.21
CA ASP A 7 -0.07 -18.25 14.52
C ASP A 7 0.77 -16.94 14.54
N LYS A 8 0.58 -16.05 13.53
CA LYS A 8 1.33 -14.80 13.39
C LYS A 8 0.64 -13.61 14.05
N GLU A 9 1.46 -12.69 14.60
CA GLU A 9 1.03 -11.35 14.98
C GLU A 9 1.22 -10.39 13.82
N VAL A 10 0.14 -9.72 13.41
CA VAL A 10 0.05 -8.94 12.18
C VAL A 10 -0.28 -7.49 12.48
N LEU A 11 0.40 -6.56 11.81
CA LEU A 11 0.05 -5.14 11.76
C LEU A 11 -0.37 -4.78 10.33
N ASP A 12 -1.54 -4.16 10.17
CA ASP A 12 -2.04 -3.63 8.89
C ASP A 12 -2.07 -2.10 8.94
N LEU A 13 -1.13 -1.46 8.24
CA LEU A 13 -0.94 -0.01 8.20
C LEU A 13 -1.77 0.61 7.07
N GLY A 14 -2.73 1.47 7.42
CA GLY A 14 -3.73 2.00 6.50
C GLY A 14 -4.78 0.93 6.16
N CYS A 15 -5.33 0.28 7.18
CA CYS A 15 -6.18 -0.91 7.03
C CYS A 15 -7.56 -0.63 6.40
N GLY A 16 -7.97 0.64 6.31
CA GLY A 16 -9.26 1.04 5.74
C GLY A 16 -10.43 0.31 6.40
N TYR A 17 -11.18 -0.45 5.61
CA TYR A 17 -12.31 -1.27 6.09
C TYR A 17 -11.90 -2.60 6.74
N GLY A 18 -10.60 -2.86 6.95
CA GLY A 18 -10.10 -4.05 7.66
C GLY A 18 -10.14 -5.34 6.84
N TRP A 19 -10.19 -5.29 5.52
CA TRP A 19 -10.23 -6.49 4.66
C TRP A 19 -9.03 -7.41 4.86
N HIS A 20 -7.82 -6.84 4.96
CA HIS A 20 -6.61 -7.62 5.20
C HIS A 20 -6.55 -8.13 6.64
N CYS A 21 -7.11 -7.38 7.61
CA CYS A 21 -7.22 -7.85 8.98
C CYS A 21 -8.11 -9.11 9.05
N ALA A 22 -9.30 -9.06 8.44
CA ALA A 22 -10.21 -10.22 8.38
C ALA A 22 -9.58 -11.39 7.62
N TYR A 23 -8.92 -11.12 6.49
CA TYR A 23 -8.20 -12.15 5.73
C TYR A 23 -7.10 -12.82 6.55
N GLY A 24 -6.29 -12.04 7.29
CA GLY A 24 -5.25 -12.56 8.17
C GLY A 24 -5.81 -13.53 9.20
N VAL A 25 -6.90 -13.16 9.88
CA VAL A 25 -7.58 -14.06 10.85
C VAL A 25 -8.15 -15.30 10.16
N GLN A 26 -8.79 -15.14 9.01
CA GLN A 26 -9.29 -16.29 8.23
C GLN A 26 -8.16 -17.26 7.84
N LYS A 27 -6.93 -16.76 7.67
CA LYS A 27 -5.73 -17.53 7.36
C LYS A 27 -4.92 -17.95 8.59
N GLY A 28 -5.51 -17.84 9.79
CA GLY A 28 -4.94 -18.42 11.01
C GLY A 28 -4.08 -17.45 11.83
N ALA A 29 -4.10 -16.15 11.58
CA ALA A 29 -3.37 -15.19 12.41
C ALA A 29 -3.76 -15.33 13.89
N ALA A 30 -2.78 -15.23 14.79
CA ALA A 30 -3.00 -15.23 16.22
C ALA A 30 -3.62 -13.91 16.69
N LYS A 31 -3.14 -12.80 16.14
CA LYS A 31 -3.62 -11.45 16.45
C LYS A 31 -3.38 -10.52 15.26
N VAL A 32 -4.31 -9.60 15.03
CA VAL A 32 -4.17 -8.56 14.01
C VAL A 32 -4.48 -7.20 14.60
N LEU A 33 -3.60 -6.23 14.38
CA LEU A 33 -3.84 -4.81 14.66
C LEU A 33 -4.00 -4.07 13.34
N GLY A 34 -5.18 -3.53 13.09
CA GLY A 34 -5.45 -2.63 11.96
C GLY A 34 -5.30 -1.18 12.43
N VAL A 35 -4.54 -0.38 11.69
CA VAL A 35 -4.38 1.05 11.96
C VAL A 35 -4.82 1.86 10.76
N ASP A 36 -5.65 2.88 10.99
CA ASP A 36 -6.04 3.85 9.97
C ASP A 36 -6.23 5.24 10.60
N LEU A 37 -6.02 6.28 9.81
CA LEU A 37 -6.25 7.66 10.24
C LEU A 37 -7.76 8.01 10.23
N SER A 38 -8.52 7.40 9.34
CA SER A 38 -9.93 7.68 9.11
C SER A 38 -10.84 6.98 10.11
N GLU A 39 -11.43 7.76 11.01
CA GLU A 39 -12.44 7.26 11.94
C GLU A 39 -13.63 6.59 11.22
N LYS A 40 -14.06 7.16 10.08
CA LYS A 40 -15.15 6.59 9.27
C LYS A 40 -14.81 5.21 8.74
N MET A 41 -13.57 4.99 8.29
CA MET A 41 -13.11 3.68 7.82
C MET A 41 -13.09 2.68 8.96
N LEU A 42 -12.53 3.05 10.12
CA LEU A 42 -12.46 2.17 11.29
C LEU A 42 -13.84 1.82 11.84
N CYS A 43 -14.76 2.78 11.95
CA CYS A 43 -16.15 2.49 12.33
C CYS A 43 -16.82 1.48 11.39
N GLN A 44 -16.51 1.52 10.10
CA GLN A 44 -17.01 0.54 9.15
C GLN A 44 -16.29 -0.79 9.27
N ALA A 45 -14.96 -0.80 9.49
CA ALA A 45 -14.16 -2.00 9.73
C ALA A 45 -14.71 -2.78 10.94
N GLU A 46 -15.00 -2.11 12.05
CA GLU A 46 -15.58 -2.71 13.24
C GLU A 46 -16.97 -3.34 12.99
N LYS A 47 -17.77 -2.78 12.06
CA LYS A 47 -19.08 -3.33 11.71
C LYS A 47 -19.02 -4.57 10.84
N ILE A 48 -18.11 -4.61 9.87
CA ILE A 48 -18.11 -5.65 8.81
C ILE A 48 -17.00 -6.67 8.95
N ASN A 49 -15.91 -6.32 9.65
CA ASN A 49 -14.69 -7.12 9.78
C ASN A 49 -14.22 -7.22 11.24
N SER A 50 -15.16 -7.23 12.23
CA SER A 50 -14.81 -7.43 13.62
C SER A 50 -14.56 -8.91 13.92
N HIS A 51 -13.59 -9.17 14.79
CA HIS A 51 -13.28 -10.50 15.31
C HIS A 51 -12.51 -10.36 16.63
N GLU A 52 -12.60 -11.31 17.54
CA GLU A 52 -11.89 -11.28 18.84
C GLU A 52 -10.37 -11.14 18.74
N LYS A 53 -9.80 -11.60 17.62
CA LYS A 53 -8.37 -11.51 17.32
C LYS A 53 -7.98 -10.20 16.60
N ILE A 54 -8.95 -9.34 16.24
CA ILE A 54 -8.69 -8.07 15.55
C ILE A 54 -8.89 -6.92 16.52
N SER A 55 -7.94 -6.01 16.53
CA SER A 55 -8.07 -4.70 17.18
C SER A 55 -7.87 -3.61 16.14
N TYR A 56 -8.62 -2.52 16.26
CA TYR A 56 -8.48 -1.35 15.42
C TYR A 56 -7.99 -0.15 16.24
N GLN A 57 -7.06 0.62 15.67
CA GLN A 57 -6.49 1.81 16.30
C GLN A 57 -6.52 2.98 15.33
N ARG A 58 -7.06 4.12 15.77
CA ARG A 58 -6.98 5.37 15.02
C ARG A 58 -5.66 6.06 15.30
N ALA A 59 -4.78 6.15 14.29
CA ALA A 59 -3.52 6.88 14.35
C ALA A 59 -3.00 7.17 12.94
N ALA A 60 -2.18 8.23 12.78
CA ALA A 60 -1.32 8.33 11.62
C ALA A 60 -0.18 7.30 11.77
N MET A 61 0.17 6.62 10.67
CA MET A 61 1.17 5.55 10.75
C MET A 61 2.58 6.09 11.06
N GLU A 62 2.83 7.37 10.79
CA GLU A 62 4.07 8.06 11.14
C GLU A 62 4.21 8.30 12.66
N ASP A 63 3.09 8.41 13.38
CA ASP A 63 3.06 8.69 14.82
C ASP A 63 3.11 7.42 15.67
N LEU A 64 3.02 6.25 15.04
CA LEU A 64 3.05 4.98 15.73
C LEU A 64 4.42 4.68 16.35
N GLU A 65 4.39 4.09 17.55
CA GLU A 65 5.57 3.54 18.21
C GLU A 65 5.22 2.18 18.83
N PHE A 66 5.99 1.17 18.44
CA PHE A 66 5.90 -0.18 19.02
C PHE A 66 7.27 -0.63 19.53
N PRO A 67 7.32 -1.56 20.49
CA PRO A 67 8.56 -2.22 20.87
C PRO A 67 9.22 -2.89 19.66
N ALA A 68 10.51 -3.12 19.74
CA ALA A 68 11.20 -3.94 18.74
C ALA A 68 10.60 -5.36 18.72
N ASP A 69 10.63 -5.98 17.54
CA ASP A 69 10.24 -7.39 17.35
C ASP A 69 8.81 -7.72 17.82
N SER A 70 7.87 -6.79 17.60
CA SER A 70 6.46 -6.93 17.99
C SER A 70 5.63 -7.76 17.00
N PHE A 71 5.96 -7.73 15.70
CA PHE A 71 5.14 -8.32 14.66
C PHE A 71 5.91 -9.30 13.79
N ASP A 72 5.24 -10.35 13.36
CA ASP A 72 5.76 -11.31 12.38
C ASP A 72 5.54 -10.80 10.94
N ILE A 73 4.41 -10.12 10.73
CA ILE A 73 4.00 -9.61 9.42
C ILE A 73 3.52 -8.16 9.59
N ILE A 74 4.02 -7.28 8.74
CA ILE A 74 3.48 -5.93 8.58
C ILE A 74 2.97 -5.79 7.15
N LEU A 75 1.70 -5.43 7.02
CA LEU A 75 1.02 -5.17 5.76
C LEU A 75 0.77 -3.68 5.57
N SER A 76 0.72 -3.23 4.33
CA SER A 76 0.16 -1.93 3.97
C SER A 76 -0.35 -1.98 2.53
N SER A 77 -1.63 -1.74 2.32
CA SER A 77 -2.22 -1.79 1.00
C SER A 77 -2.70 -0.42 0.55
N LEU A 78 -2.04 0.11 -0.51
CA LEU A 78 -2.37 1.41 -1.12
C LEU A 78 -2.44 2.58 -0.13
N ALA A 79 -1.57 2.59 0.89
CA ALA A 79 -1.54 3.62 1.92
C ALA A 79 -0.20 4.36 2.04
N LEU A 80 0.94 3.72 1.75
CA LEU A 80 2.26 4.33 1.97
C LEU A 80 2.58 5.52 1.05
N HIS A 81 1.86 5.70 -0.04
CA HIS A 81 2.01 6.89 -0.88
C HIS A 81 1.37 8.15 -0.28
N TYR A 82 0.64 8.04 0.83
CA TYR A 82 0.18 9.18 1.63
C TYR A 82 1.21 9.63 2.68
N VAL A 83 2.23 8.83 2.96
CA VAL A 83 3.27 9.12 3.96
C VAL A 83 4.31 10.09 3.39
N GLN A 84 4.59 11.17 4.12
CA GLN A 84 5.60 12.14 3.69
C GLN A 84 7.02 11.63 3.86
N ASP A 85 7.36 11.05 5.00
CA ASP A 85 8.69 10.52 5.31
C ASP A 85 8.69 8.98 5.29
N PHE A 86 8.66 8.43 4.08
CA PHE A 86 8.70 6.98 3.85
C PHE A 86 9.98 6.32 4.42
N PRO A 87 11.19 6.91 4.27
CA PRO A 87 12.40 6.32 4.84
C PRO A 87 12.33 6.14 6.36
N SER A 88 11.87 7.14 7.10
CA SER A 88 11.73 7.05 8.57
C SER A 88 10.69 6.00 8.98
N LEU A 89 9.57 5.91 8.25
CA LEU A 89 8.58 4.86 8.51
C LEU A 89 9.16 3.45 8.23
N VAL A 90 9.92 3.27 7.15
CA VAL A 90 10.57 1.98 6.84
C VAL A 90 11.54 1.58 7.94
N LEU A 91 12.30 2.53 8.52
CA LEU A 91 13.17 2.27 9.66
C LEU A 91 12.38 1.78 10.89
N LYS A 92 11.24 2.42 11.20
CA LYS A 92 10.33 1.99 12.28
C LYS A 92 9.78 0.58 12.00
N ILE A 93 9.26 0.34 10.79
CA ILE A 93 8.75 -0.98 10.37
C ILE A 93 9.82 -2.05 10.55
N ARG A 94 11.07 -1.78 10.15
CA ARG A 94 12.20 -2.70 10.34
C ARG A 94 12.44 -3.04 11.80
N ARG A 95 12.33 -2.06 12.69
CA ARG A 95 12.48 -2.26 14.13
C ARG A 95 11.35 -3.09 14.70
N TRP A 96 10.10 -2.83 14.29
CA TRP A 96 8.90 -3.51 14.81
C TRP A 96 8.78 -4.96 14.35
N LEU A 97 9.32 -5.29 13.18
CA LEU A 97 9.33 -6.67 12.69
C LEU A 97 10.28 -7.55 13.51
N ARG A 98 9.84 -8.77 13.80
CA ARG A 98 10.69 -9.85 14.32
C ARG A 98 11.76 -10.24 13.31
N PRO A 99 12.86 -10.88 13.74
CA PRO A 99 13.78 -11.54 12.81
C PRO A 99 13.00 -12.47 11.87
N GLU A 100 13.36 -12.47 10.59
CA GLU A 100 12.67 -13.22 9.53
C GLU A 100 11.22 -12.73 9.24
N GLY A 101 10.77 -11.65 9.87
CA GLY A 101 9.45 -11.08 9.66
C GLY A 101 9.26 -10.49 8.26
N THR A 102 8.03 -10.50 7.76
CA THR A 102 7.69 -10.06 6.41
C THR A 102 7.07 -8.66 6.41
N PHE A 103 7.59 -7.79 5.56
CA PHE A 103 6.93 -6.54 5.14
C PHE A 103 6.38 -6.69 3.74
N LEU A 104 5.05 -6.63 3.61
CA LEU A 104 4.34 -6.69 2.33
C LEU A 104 3.53 -5.42 2.14
N PHE A 105 3.77 -4.71 1.06
CA PHE A 105 2.97 -3.52 0.77
C PHE A 105 2.64 -3.37 -0.71
N SER A 106 1.59 -2.60 -0.98
CA SER A 106 1.30 -2.05 -2.28
C SER A 106 1.22 -0.53 -2.23
N VAL A 107 1.64 0.09 -3.31
CA VAL A 107 1.51 1.54 -3.54
C VAL A 107 1.01 1.79 -4.96
N GLU A 108 0.49 2.98 -5.21
CA GLU A 108 0.35 3.44 -6.58
C GLU A 108 1.73 3.46 -7.25
N HIS A 109 1.79 2.94 -8.47
CA HIS A 109 3.05 2.81 -9.19
C HIS A 109 3.69 4.18 -9.46
N PRO A 110 5.03 4.31 -9.41
CA PRO A 110 5.71 5.56 -9.72
C PRO A 110 5.35 6.18 -11.07
N VAL A 111 5.12 5.36 -12.10
CA VAL A 111 4.62 5.85 -13.41
C VAL A 111 3.25 6.49 -13.26
N PHE A 112 2.37 5.92 -12.44
CA PHE A 112 1.02 6.42 -12.21
C PHE A 112 1.01 7.72 -11.38
N THR A 113 1.92 7.88 -10.42
CA THR A 113 2.00 9.07 -9.56
C THR A 113 2.86 10.20 -10.09
N ALA A 114 3.66 9.98 -11.14
CA ALA A 114 4.59 10.98 -11.69
C ALA A 114 3.85 12.23 -12.17
N TYR A 115 2.77 12.05 -12.95
CA TYR A 115 1.90 13.12 -13.40
C TYR A 115 0.74 13.32 -12.42
N GLY A 116 0.59 14.54 -11.91
CA GLY A 116 -0.29 14.82 -10.75
C GLY A 116 -1.77 14.50 -10.94
N SER A 117 -2.34 14.69 -12.13
CA SER A 117 -3.76 14.42 -12.39
C SER A 117 -4.10 12.93 -12.35
N GLN A 118 -3.14 12.05 -12.59
CA GLN A 118 -3.32 10.60 -12.68
C GLN A 118 -4.38 10.19 -13.73
N ASP A 119 -4.57 11.01 -14.75
CA ASP A 119 -5.57 10.82 -15.79
C ASP A 119 -4.93 10.58 -17.15
N TRP A 120 -5.70 10.03 -18.08
CA TRP A 120 -5.32 9.81 -19.46
C TRP A 120 -5.27 11.13 -20.25
N TYR A 121 -4.49 11.14 -21.30
CA TYR A 121 -4.54 12.20 -22.30
C TYR A 121 -5.47 11.78 -23.43
N TYR A 122 -6.42 12.66 -23.74
CA TYR A 122 -7.50 12.39 -24.70
C TYR A 122 -7.35 13.26 -25.96
N ASP A 123 -7.86 12.78 -27.06
CA ASP A 123 -8.04 13.60 -28.27
C ASP A 123 -9.31 14.47 -28.19
N GLU A 124 -9.56 15.26 -29.26
CA GLU A 124 -10.74 16.13 -29.37
C GLU A 124 -12.09 15.37 -29.37
N LYS A 125 -12.06 14.06 -29.63
CA LYS A 125 -13.25 13.18 -29.64
C LYS A 125 -13.44 12.45 -28.30
N GLY A 126 -12.53 12.63 -27.34
CA GLY A 126 -12.56 11.96 -26.05
C GLY A 126 -11.96 10.55 -26.09
N GLU A 127 -11.23 10.18 -27.13
CA GLU A 127 -10.54 8.90 -27.22
C GLU A 127 -9.19 8.95 -26.49
N ILE A 128 -8.84 7.89 -25.78
CA ILE A 128 -7.59 7.79 -25.03
C ILE A 128 -6.39 7.69 -25.99
N LEU A 129 -5.53 8.71 -25.99
CA LEU A 129 -4.28 8.70 -26.76
C LEU A 129 -3.16 7.98 -26.03
N HIS A 130 -2.83 8.42 -24.83
CA HIS A 130 -1.76 7.83 -24.00
C HIS A 130 -1.92 8.21 -22.54
N PHE A 131 -1.16 7.53 -21.66
CA PHE A 131 -0.99 7.94 -20.28
C PHE A 131 0.24 8.83 -20.16
N PRO A 132 0.12 10.10 -19.70
CA PRO A 132 1.27 10.99 -19.60
C PRO A 132 2.16 10.62 -18.42
N VAL A 133 3.46 10.55 -18.66
CA VAL A 133 4.49 10.43 -17.60
C VAL A 133 5.37 11.66 -17.68
N ASP A 134 5.30 12.50 -16.65
CA ASP A 134 6.10 13.71 -16.55
C ASP A 134 6.56 13.92 -15.11
N ASN A 135 7.64 14.67 -14.94
CA ASN A 135 8.20 14.97 -13.61
C ASN A 135 8.61 13.74 -12.77
N TYR A 136 8.93 12.62 -13.41
CA TYR A 136 9.22 11.34 -12.73
C TYR A 136 10.39 11.42 -11.73
N TYR A 137 11.39 12.22 -12.00
CA TYR A 137 12.54 12.39 -11.10
C TYR A 137 12.36 13.50 -10.06
N TYR A 138 11.30 14.29 -10.17
CA TYR A 138 10.95 15.29 -9.16
C TYR A 138 10.02 14.67 -8.11
N GLU A 139 10.63 14.06 -7.12
CA GLU A 139 9.88 13.43 -6.02
C GLU A 139 9.19 14.47 -5.12
N GLY A 140 8.19 14.03 -4.37
CA GLY A 140 7.52 14.87 -3.38
C GLY A 140 6.02 14.98 -3.62
N LYS A 141 5.45 16.05 -3.07
CA LYS A 141 4.00 16.26 -3.00
C LYS A 141 3.35 16.29 -4.39
N ARG A 142 2.23 15.57 -4.51
CA ARG A 142 1.27 15.63 -5.62
C ARG A 142 -0.12 15.86 -5.06
N GLU A 143 -0.91 16.65 -5.75
CA GLU A 143 -2.34 16.77 -5.48
C GLU A 143 -3.10 15.95 -6.50
N ALA A 144 -3.95 15.05 -6.02
CA ALA A 144 -4.79 14.20 -6.83
C ALA A 144 -6.24 14.30 -6.34
N VAL A 145 -7.18 13.79 -7.15
CA VAL A 145 -8.57 13.65 -6.75
C VAL A 145 -8.85 12.16 -6.54
N PHE A 146 -9.34 11.80 -5.37
CA PHE A 146 -9.74 10.44 -5.04
C PHE A 146 -11.14 10.44 -4.45
N LEU A 147 -12.06 9.69 -5.05
CA LEU A 147 -13.49 9.63 -4.68
C LEU A 147 -14.15 11.03 -4.58
N GLY A 148 -13.77 11.96 -5.46
CA GLY A 148 -14.28 13.33 -5.48
C GLY A 148 -13.62 14.31 -4.50
N GLU A 149 -12.72 13.84 -3.65
CA GLU A 149 -12.01 14.66 -2.67
C GLU A 149 -10.56 14.91 -3.10
N LYS A 150 -10.06 16.12 -2.81
CA LYS A 150 -8.64 16.43 -3.00
C LYS A 150 -7.81 15.73 -1.94
N VAL A 151 -6.83 14.95 -2.39
CA VAL A 151 -5.90 14.24 -1.52
C VAL A 151 -4.46 14.60 -1.85
N THR A 152 -3.64 14.67 -0.82
CA THR A 152 -2.18 14.81 -0.99
C THR A 152 -1.55 13.43 -1.04
N LYS A 153 -0.76 13.19 -2.08
CA LYS A 153 0.08 11.99 -2.22
C LYS A 153 1.54 12.42 -2.36
N TYR A 154 2.45 11.51 -2.10
CA TYR A 154 3.89 11.75 -2.24
C TYR A 154 4.44 10.81 -3.29
N HIS A 155 4.72 11.38 -4.46
CA HIS A 155 5.39 10.67 -5.54
C HIS A 155 6.83 10.31 -5.13
N ARG A 156 7.21 9.08 -5.42
CA ARG A 156 8.59 8.55 -5.29
C ARG A 156 8.92 7.72 -6.50
N THR A 157 10.18 7.74 -6.89
CA THR A 157 10.65 6.84 -7.95
C THR A 157 10.68 5.38 -7.46
N LEU A 158 10.68 4.45 -8.40
CA LEU A 158 10.91 3.03 -8.09
C LEU A 158 12.24 2.84 -7.34
N THR A 159 13.27 3.59 -7.75
CA THR A 159 14.57 3.60 -7.09
C THR A 159 14.47 3.94 -5.62
N THR A 160 13.69 4.96 -5.26
CA THR A 160 13.51 5.38 -3.86
C THR A 160 12.79 4.30 -3.04
N TYR A 161 11.72 3.71 -3.55
CA TYR A 161 11.04 2.62 -2.85
C TYR A 161 11.98 1.43 -2.59
N VAL A 162 12.65 0.93 -3.63
CA VAL A 162 13.51 -0.24 -3.55
C VAL A 162 14.75 0.02 -2.70
N ASN A 163 15.47 1.10 -2.97
CA ASN A 163 16.72 1.39 -2.27
C ASN A 163 16.52 1.78 -0.81
N THR A 164 15.35 2.34 -0.44
CA THR A 164 15.03 2.58 0.98
C THR A 164 14.96 1.25 1.74
N LEU A 165 14.32 0.23 1.17
CA LEU A 165 14.29 -1.10 1.80
C LEU A 165 15.69 -1.70 1.91
N LEU A 166 16.45 -1.74 0.82
CA LEU A 166 17.80 -2.31 0.78
C LEU A 166 18.76 -1.61 1.76
N LYS A 167 18.75 -0.27 1.81
CA LYS A 167 19.59 0.51 2.73
C LYS A 167 19.23 0.27 4.20
N ASN A 168 17.98 -0.06 4.49
CA ASN A 168 17.53 -0.43 5.82
C ASN A 168 17.71 -1.94 6.12
N GLY A 169 18.42 -2.70 5.27
CA GLY A 169 18.77 -4.10 5.51
C GLY A 169 17.62 -5.09 5.30
N PHE A 170 16.60 -4.72 4.54
CA PHE A 170 15.59 -5.66 4.07
C PHE A 170 16.13 -6.49 2.90
N ILE A 171 15.73 -7.76 2.85
CA ILE A 171 15.93 -8.64 1.71
C ILE A 171 14.66 -8.57 0.85
N LEU A 172 14.79 -8.13 -0.39
CA LEU A 172 13.67 -8.13 -1.33
C LEU A 172 13.41 -9.57 -1.81
N GLU A 173 12.21 -10.06 -1.53
CA GLU A 173 11.78 -11.39 -1.97
C GLU A 173 11.00 -11.35 -3.29
N SER A 174 10.21 -10.28 -3.49
CA SER A 174 9.39 -10.15 -4.70
C SER A 174 9.02 -8.68 -4.94
N LEU A 175 8.99 -8.33 -6.23
CA LEU A 175 8.46 -7.07 -6.74
C LEU A 175 7.54 -7.42 -7.90
N VAL A 176 6.30 -6.93 -7.87
CA VAL A 176 5.28 -7.24 -8.88
C VAL A 176 4.56 -5.97 -9.31
N GLU A 177 4.43 -5.80 -10.60
CA GLU A 177 3.55 -4.85 -11.25
C GLU A 177 2.32 -5.63 -11.75
N PRO A 178 1.21 -5.64 -11.00
CA PRO A 178 0.07 -6.47 -11.35
C PRO A 178 -0.62 -5.92 -12.59
N ALA A 179 -0.85 -6.79 -13.56
CA ALA A 179 -1.72 -6.52 -14.70
C ALA A 179 -3.17 -6.93 -14.40
N PRO A 180 -4.16 -6.34 -15.08
CA PRO A 180 -5.53 -6.83 -15.03
C PRO A 180 -5.62 -8.32 -15.37
N PRO A 181 -6.37 -9.12 -14.60
CA PRO A 181 -6.51 -10.54 -14.89
C PRO A 181 -7.34 -10.80 -16.15
N GLU A 182 -7.05 -11.87 -16.86
CA GLU A 182 -7.69 -12.21 -18.15
C GLU A 182 -9.22 -12.24 -18.09
N ASN A 183 -9.80 -12.73 -17.00
CA ASN A 183 -11.24 -12.78 -16.80
C ASN A 183 -11.91 -11.42 -16.58
N MET A 184 -11.16 -10.34 -16.49
CA MET A 184 -11.68 -8.98 -16.37
C MET A 184 -11.50 -8.16 -17.66
N MET A 185 -10.85 -8.69 -18.69
CA MET A 185 -10.48 -7.94 -19.89
C MET A 185 -11.69 -7.47 -20.74
N ASP A 186 -12.86 -8.07 -20.54
CA ASP A 186 -14.11 -7.65 -21.20
C ASP A 186 -14.85 -6.54 -20.44
N LEU A 187 -14.38 -6.17 -19.26
CA LEU A 187 -14.96 -5.03 -18.52
C LEU A 187 -14.49 -3.71 -19.13
N PRO A 188 -15.34 -2.67 -19.14
CA PRO A 188 -14.98 -1.35 -19.64
C PRO A 188 -13.71 -0.81 -18.99
N GLY A 189 -12.77 -0.32 -19.79
CA GLY A 189 -11.52 0.29 -19.33
C GLY A 189 -10.39 -0.70 -19.02
N MET A 190 -10.65 -2.01 -18.85
CA MET A 190 -9.60 -2.96 -18.45
C MET A 190 -8.50 -3.11 -19.50
N LYS A 191 -8.82 -2.98 -20.78
CA LYS A 191 -7.81 -3.02 -21.87
C LYS A 191 -6.86 -1.81 -21.81
N ASP A 192 -7.36 -0.66 -21.37
CA ASP A 192 -6.53 0.52 -21.20
C ASP A 192 -5.60 0.39 -19.96
N GLU A 193 -6.04 -0.30 -18.92
CA GLU A 193 -5.18 -0.60 -17.77
C GLU A 193 -3.93 -1.44 -18.14
N MET A 194 -3.93 -2.17 -19.26
CA MET A 194 -2.75 -2.86 -19.79
C MET A 194 -1.69 -1.91 -20.39
N ARG A 195 -2.02 -0.65 -20.58
CA ARG A 195 -1.14 0.34 -21.26
C ARG A 195 -0.16 1.01 -20.30
N ARG A 196 -0.37 0.85 -18.98
CA ARG A 196 0.51 1.39 -17.93
C ARG A 196 0.41 0.57 -16.63
N PRO A 197 1.47 0.51 -15.81
CA PRO A 197 1.35 -0.05 -14.48
C PRO A 197 0.62 0.95 -13.56
N MET A 198 -0.40 0.47 -12.84
CA MET A 198 -1.16 1.28 -11.87
C MET A 198 -0.66 1.09 -10.45
N MET A 199 -0.20 -0.10 -10.14
CA MET A 199 0.21 -0.49 -8.79
C MET A 199 1.58 -1.14 -8.80
N LEU A 200 2.26 -1.03 -7.67
CA LEU A 200 3.49 -1.74 -7.37
C LEU A 200 3.29 -2.51 -6.06
N LEU A 201 3.56 -3.80 -6.08
CA LEU A 201 3.57 -4.66 -4.89
C LEU A 201 4.99 -5.06 -4.58
N VAL A 202 5.36 -4.96 -3.31
CA VAL A 202 6.70 -5.32 -2.83
C VAL A 202 6.59 -6.20 -1.60
N ARG A 203 7.30 -7.32 -1.62
CA ARG A 203 7.50 -8.18 -0.46
C ARG A 203 8.98 -8.18 -0.09
N ALA A 204 9.24 -7.89 1.17
CA ALA A 204 10.57 -7.85 1.73
C ALA A 204 10.60 -8.55 3.09
N LYS A 205 11.79 -9.00 3.49
CA LYS A 205 12.05 -9.74 4.73
C LYS A 205 13.06 -9.00 5.57
N LYS A 206 12.86 -8.98 6.91
CA LYS A 206 13.82 -8.42 7.87
C LYS A 206 15.05 -9.29 8.00
#